data_a613cca37e4606df1e88ec27526d451a
#
_entry.id   a613cca37e4606df1e88ec27526d451a
#
_cell.length_a   1.000
_cell.length_b   1.000
_cell.length_c   1.000
_cell.angle_alpha   90.00
_cell.angle_beta   90.00
_cell.angle_gamma   90.00
#
_symmetry.space_group_name_H-M   'P 1'
#
loop_
_entity.id
_entity.type
_entity.pdbx_description
1 polymer ?
#
loop_
_entity_poly.entity_id
_entity_poly.type
_entity_poly.pdbx_seq_one_letter_code
_entity_poly.pdbx_strand_id
1 'polypeptide(L)'
;MRRPRAAVRLLALLPLVALLAGCESTGESRTVQLSERPRWTAGESWTYRGKGKDGAYTITRKVLREGIFEGYDAYEVQAGDSRYWYTKQLGYLARVTGDRTVRRAMPPEDWQWPLQVGRTWSATVTWVDGPAQDRSFVLTGVWTVESYEEIKTPAGTFKAFKVSRREIESGASQEFWYSAKVKGWVKVRGTDTAAGTYEEELTAYTAR
;
A
#
# COMPACT_ATOMS: atom_id res chain seq x y z
N MET A 1 -41.61 94.69 -5.77
CA MET A 1 -42.23 93.40 -5.52
C MET A 1 -41.64 92.38 -6.52
N ARG A 2 -40.67 91.61 -6.09
CA ARG A 2 -40.06 90.53 -6.94
C ARG A 2 -40.10 89.28 -6.17
N ARG A 3 -40.77 88.22 -6.69
CA ARG A 3 -40.82 86.88 -6.11
C ARG A 3 -39.59 86.13 -6.47
N PRO A 4 -38.96 85.32 -5.54
CA PRO A 4 -37.84 84.45 -5.86
C PRO A 4 -38.31 83.15 -6.49
N ARG A 5 -37.54 82.72 -7.48
CA ARG A 5 -37.70 81.43 -8.17
C ARG A 5 -37.09 80.32 -7.34
N ALA A 6 -37.91 79.32 -7.06
CA ALA A 6 -37.41 78.07 -6.41
C ALA A 6 -36.69 77.22 -7.45
N ALA A 7 -35.43 76.84 -7.11
CA ALA A 7 -34.64 75.91 -7.90
C ALA A 7 -34.92 74.48 -7.40
N VAL A 8 -35.49 73.69 -8.31
CA VAL A 8 -35.69 72.25 -8.10
C VAL A 8 -34.33 71.57 -8.36
N ARG A 9 -33.77 70.96 -7.30
CA ARG A 9 -32.58 70.07 -7.42
C ARG A 9 -33.08 68.69 -7.75
N LEU A 10 -32.81 68.22 -8.98
CA LEU A 10 -32.98 66.81 -9.36
C LEU A 10 -31.85 66.00 -8.68
N LEU A 11 -32.21 65.12 -7.75
CA LEU A 11 -31.32 64.08 -7.24
C LEU A 11 -31.32 62.93 -8.25
N ALA A 12 -30.17 62.76 -8.92
CA ALA A 12 -29.93 61.56 -9.72
C ALA A 12 -29.60 60.37 -8.80
N LEU A 13 -30.51 59.40 -8.72
CA LEU A 13 -30.23 58.10 -8.12
C LEU A 13 -29.39 57.29 -9.11
N LEU A 14 -28.10 57.03 -8.77
CA LEU A 14 -27.30 56.00 -9.42
C LEU A 14 -27.68 54.64 -8.86
N PRO A 15 -27.99 53.64 -9.70
CA PRO A 15 -28.14 52.28 -9.22
C PRO A 15 -26.75 51.67 -8.93
N LEU A 16 -26.53 51.31 -7.68
CA LEU A 16 -25.38 50.53 -7.23
C LEU A 16 -25.56 49.09 -7.74
N VAL A 17 -24.90 48.76 -8.86
CA VAL A 17 -24.80 47.37 -9.33
C VAL A 17 -23.79 46.63 -8.44
N ALA A 18 -24.29 45.85 -7.49
CA ALA A 18 -23.52 44.93 -6.72
C ALA A 18 -23.07 43.77 -7.64
N LEU A 19 -21.79 43.77 -8.04
CA LEU A 19 -21.13 42.64 -8.66
C LEU A 19 -20.96 41.57 -7.57
N LEU A 20 -21.88 40.60 -7.53
CA LEU A 20 -21.69 39.34 -6.83
C LEU A 20 -20.61 38.54 -7.61
N ALA A 21 -19.36 38.71 -7.23
CA ALA A 21 -18.30 37.79 -7.61
C ALA A 21 -18.62 36.45 -6.95
N GLY A 22 -19.33 35.59 -7.66
CA GLY A 22 -19.49 34.20 -7.31
C GLY A 22 -18.09 33.56 -7.34
N CYS A 23 -17.55 33.21 -6.17
CA CYS A 23 -16.47 32.24 -6.09
C CYS A 23 -17.04 30.90 -6.59
N GLU A 24 -16.94 30.64 -7.86
CA GLU A 24 -16.99 29.27 -8.36
C GLU A 24 -15.76 28.56 -7.80
N SER A 25 -15.95 27.89 -6.67
CA SER A 25 -15.02 26.85 -6.24
C SER A 25 -15.14 25.74 -7.29
N THR A 26 -14.25 25.75 -8.27
CA THR A 26 -13.99 24.60 -9.11
C THR A 26 -13.48 23.51 -8.17
N GLY A 27 -14.41 22.77 -7.58
CA GLY A 27 -14.12 21.53 -6.89
C GLY A 27 -13.52 20.60 -7.93
N GLU A 28 -12.20 20.53 -8.01
CA GLU A 28 -11.53 19.45 -8.72
C GLU A 28 -12.12 18.17 -8.17
N SER A 29 -12.91 17.48 -8.99
CA SER A 29 -13.37 16.13 -8.71
C SER A 29 -12.11 15.28 -8.58
N ARG A 30 -11.60 15.13 -7.34
CA ARG A 30 -10.48 14.23 -7.07
C ARG A 30 -10.91 12.85 -7.50
N THR A 31 -10.45 12.43 -8.66
CA THR A 31 -10.65 11.06 -9.12
C THR A 31 -10.11 10.13 -8.05
N VAL A 32 -11.00 9.38 -7.42
CA VAL A 32 -10.61 8.41 -6.40
C VAL A 32 -9.78 7.34 -7.09
N GLN A 33 -8.49 7.29 -6.77
CA GLN A 33 -7.62 6.25 -7.30
C GLN A 33 -7.88 4.96 -6.56
N LEU A 34 -8.24 3.93 -7.30
CA LEU A 34 -8.47 2.57 -6.78
C LEU A 34 -7.49 1.59 -7.43
N SER A 35 -7.11 0.55 -6.72
CA SER A 35 -6.40 -0.59 -7.28
C SER A 35 -7.03 -1.88 -6.83
N GLU A 36 -7.47 -2.65 -7.81
CA GLU A 36 -8.00 -3.98 -7.59
C GLU A 36 -6.91 -4.97 -7.18
N ARG A 37 -7.34 -6.07 -6.57
CA ARG A 37 -6.49 -7.19 -6.21
C ARG A 37 -5.75 -7.72 -7.44
N PRO A 38 -4.41 -7.90 -7.37
CA PRO A 38 -3.68 -8.50 -8.47
C PRO A 38 -4.02 -9.99 -8.62
N ARG A 39 -3.89 -10.46 -9.85
CA ARG A 39 -3.88 -11.90 -10.14
C ARG A 39 -2.48 -12.27 -10.57
N TRP A 40 -1.80 -13.03 -9.75
CA TRP A 40 -0.49 -13.56 -10.06
C TRP A 40 -0.60 -14.83 -10.90
N THR A 41 0.34 -15.01 -11.82
CA THR A 41 0.39 -16.15 -12.73
C THR A 41 1.74 -16.85 -12.60
N ALA A 42 1.79 -18.15 -12.73
CA ALA A 42 3.03 -18.92 -12.71
C ALA A 42 4.05 -18.35 -13.69
N GLY A 43 5.28 -18.17 -13.24
CA GLY A 43 6.39 -17.58 -13.98
C GLY A 43 6.55 -16.07 -13.82
N GLU A 44 5.56 -15.35 -13.28
CA GLU A 44 5.76 -13.94 -12.89
C GLU A 44 6.82 -13.84 -11.81
N SER A 45 7.65 -12.80 -11.88
CA SER A 45 8.77 -12.65 -10.95
C SER A 45 9.13 -11.19 -10.70
N TRP A 46 9.70 -10.94 -9.53
CA TRP A 46 10.19 -9.63 -9.09
C TRP A 46 11.55 -9.81 -8.45
N THR A 47 12.56 -9.09 -8.96
CA THR A 47 13.91 -9.07 -8.39
C THR A 47 14.13 -7.77 -7.65
N TYR A 48 14.60 -7.88 -6.42
CA TYR A 48 14.86 -6.75 -5.55
C TYR A 48 16.33 -6.70 -5.16
N ARG A 49 16.87 -5.50 -5.06
CA ARG A 49 18.08 -5.21 -4.30
C ARG A 49 17.66 -4.75 -2.93
N GLY A 50 18.15 -5.40 -1.90
CA GLY A 50 17.87 -5.09 -0.52
C GLY A 50 19.11 -4.71 0.27
N LYS A 51 18.87 -4.06 1.41
CA LYS A 51 19.86 -3.82 2.46
C LYS A 51 19.19 -4.07 3.81
N GLY A 52 19.86 -4.82 4.66
CA GLY A 52 19.41 -5.13 6.02
C GLY A 52 20.59 -5.19 6.97
N LYS A 53 20.40 -5.75 8.17
CA LYS A 53 21.43 -5.85 9.20
C LYS A 53 22.68 -6.62 8.74
N ASP A 54 22.50 -7.64 7.90
CA ASP A 54 23.57 -8.50 7.41
C ASP A 54 24.20 -7.98 6.10
N GLY A 55 23.89 -6.75 5.70
CA GLY A 55 24.44 -6.09 4.53
C GLY A 55 23.48 -6.05 3.34
N ALA A 56 24.03 -5.84 2.14
CA ALA A 56 23.30 -5.80 0.90
C ALA A 56 23.05 -7.20 0.34
N TYR A 57 21.88 -7.40 -0.28
CA TYR A 57 21.49 -8.66 -0.91
C TYR A 57 20.66 -8.42 -2.17
N THR A 58 20.52 -9.48 -2.96
CA THR A 58 19.58 -9.53 -4.08
C THR A 58 18.67 -10.73 -3.88
N ILE A 59 17.37 -10.54 -4.07
CA ILE A 59 16.39 -11.62 -3.96
C ILE A 59 15.40 -11.56 -5.11
N THR A 60 15.12 -12.72 -5.72
CA THR A 60 14.06 -12.87 -6.72
C THR A 60 12.91 -13.65 -6.11
N ARG A 61 11.72 -13.06 -6.17
CA ARG A 61 10.45 -13.71 -5.85
C ARG A 61 9.80 -14.16 -7.14
N LYS A 62 9.50 -15.45 -7.29
CA LYS A 62 8.91 -16.04 -8.50
C LYS A 62 7.69 -16.85 -8.14
N VAL A 63 6.57 -16.57 -8.77
CA VAL A 63 5.35 -17.37 -8.64
C VAL A 63 5.58 -18.72 -9.29
N LEU A 64 5.48 -19.80 -8.52
CA LEU A 64 5.62 -21.15 -9.00
C LEU A 64 4.30 -21.67 -9.53
N ARG A 65 3.23 -21.50 -8.76
CA ARG A 65 1.89 -21.99 -9.10
C ARG A 65 0.81 -21.37 -8.21
N GLU A 66 -0.41 -21.60 -8.59
CA GLU A 66 -1.59 -21.48 -7.73
C GLU A 66 -1.89 -22.86 -7.11
N GLY A 67 -2.51 -22.87 -5.94
CA GLY A 67 -2.89 -24.10 -5.27
C GLY A 67 -3.61 -23.84 -3.95
N ILE A 68 -3.88 -24.93 -3.23
CA ILE A 68 -4.47 -24.88 -1.88
C ILE A 68 -3.34 -25.10 -0.87
N PHE A 69 -3.26 -24.25 0.14
CA PHE A 69 -2.38 -24.43 1.29
C PHE A 69 -3.21 -24.30 2.57
N GLU A 70 -3.26 -25.35 3.38
CA GLU A 70 -4.03 -25.42 4.63
C GLU A 70 -5.50 -24.92 4.48
N GLY A 71 -6.15 -25.25 3.36
CA GLY A 71 -7.54 -24.88 3.07
C GLY A 71 -7.71 -23.50 2.42
N TYR A 72 -6.66 -22.73 2.22
CA TYR A 72 -6.70 -21.42 1.55
C TYR A 72 -6.31 -21.56 0.08
N ASP A 73 -7.08 -20.92 -0.82
CA ASP A 73 -6.63 -20.65 -2.18
C ASP A 73 -5.44 -19.69 -2.14
N ALA A 74 -4.29 -20.11 -2.68
CA ALA A 74 -3.04 -19.43 -2.46
C ALA A 74 -2.13 -19.44 -3.70
N TYR A 75 -1.11 -18.59 -3.62
CA TYR A 75 0.04 -18.57 -4.52
C TYR A 75 1.27 -19.13 -3.78
N GLU A 76 1.97 -20.06 -4.44
CA GLU A 76 3.29 -20.50 -4.01
C GLU A 76 4.36 -19.67 -4.72
N VAL A 77 5.22 -19.02 -3.94
CA VAL A 77 6.26 -18.08 -4.42
C VAL A 77 7.62 -18.53 -3.91
N GLN A 78 8.55 -18.83 -4.82
CA GLN A 78 9.95 -19.09 -4.49
C GLN A 78 10.68 -17.79 -4.17
N ALA A 79 11.46 -17.76 -3.09
CA ALA A 79 12.39 -16.68 -2.80
C ALA A 79 13.62 -17.25 -2.07
N GLY A 80 14.79 -17.23 -2.72
CA GLY A 80 15.99 -17.95 -2.27
C GLY A 80 15.69 -19.44 -2.09
N ASP A 81 16.10 -20.02 -0.96
CA ASP A 81 15.90 -21.43 -0.63
C ASP A 81 14.53 -21.72 0.00
N SER A 82 13.68 -20.71 0.15
CA SER A 82 12.38 -20.82 0.78
C SER A 82 11.24 -20.63 -0.19
N ARG A 83 10.13 -21.30 0.09
CA ARG A 83 8.84 -21.09 -0.57
C ARG A 83 7.92 -20.36 0.38
N TYR A 84 7.22 -19.37 -0.15
CA TYR A 84 6.26 -18.55 0.56
C TYR A 84 4.88 -18.82 0.02
N TRP A 85 3.91 -18.92 0.89
CA TRP A 85 2.51 -19.04 0.53
C TRP A 85 1.79 -17.75 0.88
N TYR A 86 1.05 -17.23 -0.09
CA TYR A 86 0.22 -16.03 0.06
C TYR A 86 -1.19 -16.36 -0.37
N THR A 87 -2.19 -15.88 0.37
CA THR A 87 -3.59 -15.95 -0.06
C THR A 87 -3.79 -15.21 -1.38
N LYS A 88 -4.97 -15.38 -1.99
CA LYS A 88 -5.37 -14.56 -3.15
C LYS A 88 -5.53 -13.07 -2.80
N GLN A 89 -5.64 -12.74 -1.52
CA GLN A 89 -5.65 -11.36 -1.04
C GLN A 89 -4.24 -10.82 -0.74
N LEU A 90 -3.18 -11.56 -1.05
CA LEU A 90 -1.78 -11.29 -0.73
C LEU A 90 -1.44 -11.30 0.78
N GLY A 91 -2.30 -11.89 1.60
CA GLY A 91 -1.98 -12.18 2.99
C GLY A 91 -0.92 -13.26 3.09
N TYR A 92 0.04 -13.05 3.97
CA TYR A 92 1.06 -14.05 4.25
C TYR A 92 0.43 -15.25 4.97
N LEU A 93 0.69 -16.45 4.47
CA LEU A 93 0.25 -17.71 5.07
C LEU A 93 1.41 -18.45 5.75
N ALA A 94 2.48 -18.74 4.98
CA ALA A 94 3.56 -19.56 5.49
C ALA A 94 4.88 -19.33 4.74
N ARG A 95 5.98 -19.69 5.42
CA ARG A 95 7.29 -19.94 4.82
C ARG A 95 7.66 -21.40 5.02
N VAL A 96 8.05 -22.06 3.95
CA VAL A 96 8.52 -23.44 3.92
C VAL A 96 9.96 -23.45 3.44
N THR A 97 10.84 -24.10 4.18
CA THR A 97 12.26 -24.31 3.83
C THR A 97 12.54 -25.81 3.79
N GLY A 98 12.99 -26.32 2.64
CA GLY A 98 12.96 -27.75 2.38
C GLY A 98 11.51 -28.26 2.43
N ASP A 99 11.25 -29.23 3.29
CA ASP A 99 9.92 -29.83 3.49
C ASP A 99 9.26 -29.38 4.82
N ARG A 100 9.81 -28.38 5.49
CA ARG A 100 9.33 -27.94 6.80
C ARG A 100 8.72 -26.55 6.72
N THR A 101 7.51 -26.39 7.27
CA THR A 101 6.95 -25.08 7.54
C THR A 101 7.70 -24.45 8.71
N VAL A 102 8.44 -23.37 8.46
CA VAL A 102 9.28 -22.71 9.46
C VAL A 102 8.64 -21.44 10.03
N ARG A 103 7.58 -20.93 9.39
CA ARG A 103 6.76 -19.83 9.90
C ARG A 103 5.36 -19.91 9.32
N ARG A 104 4.36 -19.59 10.12
CA ARG A 104 2.96 -19.61 9.73
C ARG A 104 2.17 -18.47 10.40
N ALA A 105 1.20 -17.94 9.69
CA ALA A 105 0.26 -16.92 10.17
C ALA A 105 -1.16 -17.47 10.19
N MET A 106 -1.88 -17.33 11.30
CA MET A 106 -3.26 -17.82 11.48
C MET A 106 -4.12 -16.83 12.27
N PRO A 107 -5.20 -16.30 11.69
CA PRO A 107 -5.52 -16.32 10.26
C PRO A 107 -4.48 -15.55 9.45
N PRO A 108 -4.46 -15.67 8.11
CA PRO A 108 -3.56 -14.86 7.27
C PRO A 108 -3.88 -13.37 7.44
N GLU A 109 -2.85 -12.54 7.38
CA GLU A 109 -2.99 -11.08 7.45
C GLU A 109 -3.28 -10.52 6.04
N ASP A 110 -4.53 -10.67 5.60
CA ASP A 110 -4.95 -10.31 4.25
C ASP A 110 -4.96 -8.80 4.00
N TRP A 111 -4.54 -8.42 2.81
CA TRP A 111 -4.73 -7.06 2.31
C TRP A 111 -6.19 -6.82 1.98
N GLN A 112 -6.67 -5.60 2.28
CA GLN A 112 -8.04 -5.19 1.99
C GLN A 112 -8.13 -4.47 0.64
N TRP A 113 -8.74 -5.13 -0.33
CA TRP A 113 -8.93 -4.59 -1.68
C TRP A 113 -10.33 -4.01 -1.88
N PRO A 114 -10.53 -3.03 -2.79
CA PRO A 114 -9.50 -2.31 -3.55
C PRO A 114 -8.65 -1.39 -2.65
N LEU A 115 -7.39 -1.13 -3.02
CA LEU A 115 -6.59 -0.12 -2.33
C LEU A 115 -7.15 1.27 -2.66
N GLN A 116 -7.36 2.08 -1.64
CA GLN A 116 -7.83 3.46 -1.73
C GLN A 116 -7.16 4.29 -0.65
N VAL A 117 -6.64 5.47 -1.00
CA VAL A 117 -6.01 6.39 -0.04
C VAL A 117 -6.99 6.74 1.09
N GLY A 118 -6.50 6.66 2.32
CA GLY A 118 -7.29 6.85 3.54
C GLY A 118 -7.94 5.57 4.10
N ARG A 119 -7.92 4.45 3.35
CA ARG A 119 -8.43 3.17 3.87
C ARG A 119 -7.53 2.64 4.97
N THR A 120 -8.15 2.17 6.05
CA THR A 120 -7.47 1.54 7.19
C THR A 120 -8.14 0.23 7.56
N TRP A 121 -7.36 -0.73 8.06
CA TRP A 121 -7.87 -1.97 8.64
C TRP A 121 -6.90 -2.51 9.68
N SER A 122 -7.36 -3.45 10.48
CA SER A 122 -6.52 -4.18 11.41
C SER A 122 -6.74 -5.68 11.27
N ALA A 123 -5.70 -6.43 11.60
CA ALA A 123 -5.75 -7.89 11.68
C ALA A 123 -4.95 -8.37 12.89
N THR A 124 -5.54 -9.26 13.66
CA THR A 124 -4.84 -9.96 14.75
C THR A 124 -4.49 -11.35 14.28
N VAL A 125 -3.21 -11.68 14.34
CA VAL A 125 -2.63 -12.89 13.76
C VAL A 125 -1.85 -13.65 14.83
N THR A 126 -2.09 -14.94 14.94
CA THR A 126 -1.21 -15.85 15.67
C THR A 126 -0.09 -16.29 14.72
N TRP A 127 1.12 -15.92 15.06
CA TRP A 127 2.32 -16.37 14.38
C TRP A 127 2.85 -17.62 15.06
N VAL A 128 3.23 -18.60 14.27
CA VAL A 128 3.87 -19.82 14.74
C VAL A 128 5.21 -19.94 14.03
N ASP A 129 6.28 -19.94 14.81
CA ASP A 129 7.66 -19.94 14.34
C ASP A 129 8.40 -21.22 14.76
N GLY A 130 9.49 -21.48 14.03
CA GLY A 130 10.39 -22.59 14.26
C GLY A 130 9.99 -23.85 13.47
N PRO A 131 10.99 -24.69 13.15
CA PRO A 131 10.74 -25.94 12.40
C PRO A 131 9.91 -26.96 13.18
N ALA A 132 9.89 -26.86 14.51
CA ALA A 132 9.05 -27.66 15.40
C ALA A 132 7.66 -27.04 15.63
N GLN A 133 7.40 -25.80 15.13
CA GLN A 133 6.18 -25.04 15.39
C GLN A 133 5.91 -24.82 16.90
N ASP A 134 6.99 -24.66 17.67
CA ASP A 134 6.99 -24.65 19.13
C ASP A 134 6.93 -23.24 19.75
N ARG A 135 7.06 -22.21 18.91
CA ARG A 135 6.92 -20.80 19.34
C ARG A 135 5.71 -20.17 18.70
N SER A 136 4.82 -19.62 19.52
CA SER A 136 3.69 -18.85 19.03
C SER A 136 3.55 -17.54 19.77
N PHE A 137 3.11 -16.51 19.05
CA PHE A 137 2.84 -15.18 19.58
C PHE A 137 1.72 -14.51 18.77
N VAL A 138 0.99 -13.63 19.42
CA VAL A 138 -0.13 -12.91 18.80
C VAL A 138 0.30 -11.48 18.57
N LEU A 139 0.11 -10.99 17.34
CA LEU A 139 0.37 -9.60 16.97
C LEU A 139 -0.84 -9.01 16.27
N THR A 140 -1.07 -7.74 16.54
CA THR A 140 -2.10 -6.95 15.85
C THR A 140 -1.43 -5.94 14.94
N GLY A 141 -1.62 -6.11 13.64
CA GLY A 141 -1.20 -5.16 12.63
C GLY A 141 -2.29 -4.14 12.32
N VAL A 142 -1.96 -2.86 12.31
CA VAL A 142 -2.80 -1.78 11.79
C VAL A 142 -2.21 -1.31 10.47
N TRP A 143 -3.03 -1.35 9.43
CA TRP A 143 -2.69 -1.02 8.07
C TRP A 143 -3.34 0.29 7.67
N THR A 144 -2.64 1.10 6.88
CA THR A 144 -3.16 2.37 6.34
C THR A 144 -2.66 2.56 4.91
N VAL A 145 -3.56 2.86 3.98
CA VAL A 145 -3.18 3.35 2.64
C VAL A 145 -2.96 4.85 2.73
N GLU A 146 -1.70 5.27 2.79
CA GLU A 146 -1.32 6.65 3.10
C GLU A 146 -1.42 7.59 1.90
N SER A 147 -0.92 7.16 0.74
CA SER A 147 -0.84 7.98 -0.46
C SER A 147 -0.87 7.16 -1.74
N TYR A 148 -1.08 7.85 -2.87
CA TYR A 148 -0.81 7.34 -4.22
C TYR A 148 0.18 8.30 -4.87
N GLU A 149 1.40 7.84 -5.06
CA GLU A 149 2.54 8.69 -5.41
C GLU A 149 3.43 8.08 -6.50
N GLU A 150 4.31 8.89 -7.04
CA GLU A 150 5.33 8.41 -7.97
C GLU A 150 6.58 8.00 -7.20
N ILE A 151 7.06 6.78 -7.47
CA ILE A 151 8.27 6.23 -6.86
C ILE A 151 9.28 5.83 -7.95
N LYS A 152 10.54 6.16 -7.74
CA LYS A 152 11.66 5.75 -8.60
C LYS A 152 12.40 4.59 -7.97
N THR A 153 12.66 3.55 -8.76
CA THR A 153 13.47 2.39 -8.40
C THR A 153 14.44 2.09 -9.55
N PRO A 154 15.42 1.21 -9.39
CA PRO A 154 16.28 0.79 -10.50
C PRO A 154 15.52 0.15 -11.67
N ALA A 155 14.33 -0.44 -11.43
CA ALA A 155 13.47 -0.99 -12.49
C ALA A 155 12.68 0.07 -13.25
N GLY A 156 12.69 1.33 -12.82
CA GLY A 156 11.99 2.44 -13.47
C GLY A 156 11.16 3.29 -12.51
N THR A 157 10.27 4.08 -13.10
CA THR A 157 9.34 4.96 -12.37
C THR A 157 7.93 4.37 -12.38
N PHE A 158 7.28 4.37 -11.23
CA PHE A 158 5.98 3.74 -11.01
C PHE A 158 5.04 4.66 -10.24
N LYS A 159 3.76 4.65 -10.59
CA LYS A 159 2.69 5.10 -9.68
C LYS A 159 2.39 3.95 -8.71
N ALA A 160 2.38 4.25 -7.44
CA ALA A 160 2.24 3.24 -6.39
C ALA A 160 1.40 3.75 -5.21
N PHE A 161 0.65 2.85 -4.60
CA PHE A 161 0.03 3.06 -3.29
C PHE A 161 1.08 2.83 -2.21
N LYS A 162 1.30 3.82 -1.36
CA LYS A 162 2.05 3.66 -0.14
C LYS A 162 1.13 3.12 0.93
N VAL A 163 1.43 1.93 1.42
CA VAL A 163 0.68 1.25 2.48
C VAL A 163 1.60 1.04 3.66
N SER A 164 1.26 1.59 4.80
CA SER A 164 1.97 1.34 6.06
C SER A 164 1.29 0.24 6.87
N ARG A 165 2.09 -0.48 7.62
CA ARG A 165 1.68 -1.46 8.64
C ARG A 165 2.44 -1.19 9.92
N ARG A 166 1.74 -1.13 11.04
CA ARG A 166 2.32 -0.98 12.37
C ARG A 166 1.82 -2.09 13.26
N GLU A 167 2.73 -2.76 13.95
CA GLU A 167 2.40 -3.72 15.01
C GLU A 167 2.20 -3.00 16.33
N ILE A 168 1.07 -3.29 16.99
CA ILE A 168 0.73 -2.62 18.24
C ILE A 168 1.66 -3.08 19.37
N GLU A 169 1.90 -4.38 19.46
CA GLU A 169 2.62 -5.01 20.58
C GLU A 169 4.12 -4.72 20.54
N SER A 170 4.74 -4.76 19.37
CA SER A 170 6.19 -4.59 19.20
C SER A 170 6.61 -3.18 18.80
N GLY A 171 5.68 -2.41 18.22
CA GLY A 171 5.99 -1.13 17.58
C GLY A 171 6.73 -1.26 16.24
N ALA A 172 6.98 -2.48 15.76
CA ALA A 172 7.56 -2.72 14.44
C ALA A 172 6.70 -2.10 13.34
N SER A 173 7.34 -1.59 12.31
CA SER A 173 6.65 -0.91 11.22
C SER A 173 7.18 -1.33 9.87
N GLN A 174 6.29 -1.33 8.88
CA GLN A 174 6.59 -1.65 7.49
C GLN A 174 5.87 -0.68 6.57
N GLU A 175 6.49 -0.34 5.46
CA GLU A 175 5.90 0.45 4.39
C GLU A 175 6.11 -0.29 3.07
N PHE A 176 5.05 -0.36 2.29
CA PHE A 176 5.00 -1.05 1.01
C PHE A 176 4.55 -0.06 -0.05
N TRP A 177 5.24 0.00 -1.17
CA TRP A 177 4.79 0.74 -2.35
C TRP A 177 4.29 -0.26 -3.39
N TYR A 178 2.97 -0.46 -3.40
CA TYR A 178 2.31 -1.37 -4.35
C TYR A 178 2.00 -0.67 -5.66
N SER A 179 2.41 -1.25 -6.77
CA SER A 179 2.05 -0.77 -8.11
C SER A 179 1.29 -1.83 -8.90
N ALA A 180 0.10 -1.46 -9.40
CA ALA A 180 -0.71 -2.33 -10.25
C ALA A 180 -0.01 -2.69 -11.56
N LYS A 181 0.88 -1.82 -12.07
CA LYS A 181 1.66 -2.06 -13.28
C LYS A 181 2.53 -3.31 -13.20
N VAL A 182 3.09 -3.57 -12.02
CA VAL A 182 3.94 -4.75 -11.78
C VAL A 182 3.23 -5.82 -10.96
N LYS A 183 1.97 -5.59 -10.59
CA LYS A 183 1.16 -6.47 -9.74
C LYS A 183 1.83 -6.81 -8.39
N GLY A 184 2.69 -5.92 -7.88
CA GLY A 184 3.49 -6.19 -6.70
C GLY A 184 4.12 -4.95 -6.10
N TRP A 185 4.97 -5.16 -5.12
CA TRP A 185 5.71 -4.08 -4.46
C TRP A 185 6.86 -3.60 -5.34
N VAL A 186 7.01 -2.29 -5.48
CA VAL A 186 8.17 -1.68 -6.15
C VAL A 186 9.24 -1.26 -5.14
N LYS A 187 8.81 -1.05 -3.88
CA LYS A 187 9.67 -0.75 -2.75
C LYS A 187 9.05 -1.28 -1.46
N VAL A 188 9.88 -1.74 -0.54
CA VAL A 188 9.50 -2.11 0.82
C VAL A 188 10.57 -1.56 1.76
N ARG A 189 10.19 -1.03 2.89
CA ARG A 189 11.09 -0.74 3.99
C ARG A 189 10.43 -1.05 5.32
N GLY A 190 11.21 -1.31 6.33
CA GLY A 190 10.66 -1.58 7.65
C GLY A 190 11.69 -1.57 8.75
N THR A 191 11.18 -1.55 9.96
CA THR A 191 11.92 -1.82 11.18
C THR A 191 11.29 -3.02 11.85
N ASP A 192 12.12 -3.97 12.23
CA ASP A 192 11.74 -5.16 12.96
C ASP A 192 12.65 -5.28 14.17
N THR A 193 12.11 -5.69 15.32
CA THR A 193 12.89 -5.81 16.56
C THR A 193 14.03 -6.85 16.47
N ALA A 194 13.87 -7.86 15.62
CA ALA A 194 14.88 -8.91 15.42
C ALA A 194 15.75 -8.64 14.18
N ALA A 195 15.16 -8.16 13.09
CA ALA A 195 15.83 -7.95 11.81
C ALA A 195 16.46 -6.56 11.66
N GLY A 196 16.15 -5.62 12.58
CA GLY A 196 16.59 -4.23 12.44
C GLY A 196 15.88 -3.50 11.29
N THR A 197 16.50 -2.45 10.79
CA THR A 197 15.98 -1.72 9.61
C THR A 197 16.36 -2.44 8.33
N TYR A 198 15.41 -2.55 7.41
CA TYR A 198 15.64 -3.09 6.07
C TYR A 198 14.92 -2.27 5.00
N GLU A 199 15.44 -2.33 3.78
CA GLU A 199 14.85 -1.73 2.61
C GLU A 199 15.08 -2.63 1.39
N GLU A 200 14.07 -2.73 0.51
CA GLU A 200 14.14 -3.42 -0.77
C GLU A 200 13.59 -2.51 -1.88
N GLU A 201 14.26 -2.48 -3.01
CA GLU A 201 13.83 -1.77 -4.21
C GLU A 201 13.83 -2.70 -5.43
N LEU A 202 12.77 -2.61 -6.22
CA LEU A 202 12.61 -3.39 -7.45
C LEU A 202 13.70 -3.03 -8.47
N THR A 203 14.41 -4.05 -8.97
CA THR A 203 15.44 -3.91 -10.00
C THR A 203 15.03 -4.51 -11.33
N ALA A 204 14.17 -5.54 -11.31
CA ALA A 204 13.62 -6.18 -12.51
C ALA A 204 12.29 -6.87 -12.19
N TYR A 205 11.45 -7.05 -13.20
CA TYR A 205 10.21 -7.82 -13.06
C TYR A 205 9.75 -8.42 -14.37
N THR A 206 8.99 -9.52 -14.25
CA THR A 206 8.23 -10.12 -15.34
C THR A 206 6.79 -10.27 -14.84
N ALA A 207 5.89 -9.37 -15.24
CA ALA A 207 4.47 -9.42 -14.97
C ALA A 207 3.69 -9.40 -16.29
N ARG A 208 2.64 -10.20 -16.43
CA ARG A 208 1.83 -10.37 -17.63
C ARG A 208 0.42 -9.86 -17.45
#